data_bf86ce0c8236b36c2431f54adf5f4491
#
_entry.id   bf86ce0c8236b36c2431f54adf5f4491
#
_cell.length_a   1.000
_cell.length_b   1.000
_cell.length_c   1.000
_cell.angle_alpha   90.00
_cell.angle_beta   90.00
_cell.angle_gamma   90.00
#
_symmetry.space_group_name_H-M   'P 1'
#
loop_
_entity.id
_entity.type
_entity.pdbx_description
1 polymer ?
#
loop_
_entity_poly.entity_id
_entity_poly.type
_entity_poly.pdbx_seq_one_letter_code
_entity_poly.pdbx_strand_id
1 'polypeptide(L)'
;MSEKRRDNRNRILHEGEYQRADGRYRFRYVDIHGNEGNLYSWRLDHNDPIPKGKKMELSLREKEKQLEQDMFNGLVPGGGGLTVLELVEKYVSLKIGVRQSTYAGYKTVINLLKKDDFGKKRIDKVKLSDAKAWLIKLQRVDGKGYSSIHTIRGVLRPAFQMAEEDDLIRKNPFGFELVNVIVNDSVRREAVTRKQEREFLR
;
A
#
# COMPACT_ATOMS: atom_id res chain seq x y z
N MET A 1 41.92 1.16 -19.15
CA MET A 1 40.50 0.87 -19.48
C MET A 1 39.96 0.00 -18.36
N SER A 2 38.90 0.41 -17.69
CA SER A 2 38.29 -0.40 -16.62
C SER A 2 37.68 -1.66 -17.25
N GLU A 3 38.07 -2.82 -16.72
CA GLU A 3 37.55 -4.12 -17.20
C GLU A 3 36.04 -4.20 -16.91
N LYS A 4 35.23 -4.43 -17.96
CA LYS A 4 33.77 -4.48 -17.82
C LYS A 4 33.39 -5.72 -17.02
N ARG A 5 32.63 -5.52 -15.92
CA ARG A 5 32.13 -6.63 -15.10
C ARG A 5 31.24 -7.56 -15.90
N ARG A 6 31.38 -8.86 -15.68
CA ARG A 6 30.61 -9.90 -16.37
C ARG A 6 29.92 -10.83 -15.36
N ASP A 7 28.81 -11.40 -15.76
CA ASP A 7 28.12 -12.43 -15.00
C ASP A 7 28.76 -13.83 -15.24
N ASN A 8 28.21 -14.85 -14.60
CA ASN A 8 28.65 -16.24 -14.75
C ASN A 8 28.40 -16.84 -16.15
N ARG A 9 27.65 -16.14 -17.02
CA ARG A 9 27.41 -16.47 -18.42
C ARG A 9 28.21 -15.60 -19.37
N ASN A 10 29.22 -14.90 -18.86
CA ASN A 10 30.10 -14.00 -19.62
C ASN A 10 29.41 -12.78 -20.25
N ARG A 11 28.19 -12.41 -19.80
CA ARG A 11 27.46 -11.22 -20.25
C ARG A 11 27.96 -9.98 -19.52
N ILE A 12 28.04 -8.86 -20.23
CA ILE A 12 28.42 -7.58 -19.65
C ILE A 12 27.31 -7.08 -18.72
N LEU A 13 27.69 -6.76 -17.50
CA LEU A 13 26.84 -6.09 -16.51
C LEU A 13 26.98 -4.57 -16.68
N HIS A 14 25.85 -3.85 -16.62
CA HIS A 14 25.81 -2.40 -16.65
C HIS A 14 26.27 -1.81 -15.29
N GLU A 15 26.43 -0.50 -15.26
CA GLU A 15 26.70 0.20 -14.01
C GLU A 15 25.54 -0.01 -13.01
N GLY A 16 25.88 -0.32 -11.77
CA GLY A 16 24.87 -0.67 -10.74
C GLY A 16 24.47 -2.15 -10.74
N GLU A 17 24.57 -2.87 -11.87
CA GLU A 17 24.26 -4.30 -11.93
C GLU A 17 25.35 -5.15 -11.29
N TYR A 18 24.96 -6.20 -10.57
CA TYR A 18 25.85 -7.17 -9.93
C TYR A 18 25.16 -8.53 -9.83
N GLN A 19 25.92 -9.61 -10.07
CA GLN A 19 25.44 -10.97 -9.80
C GLN A 19 25.99 -11.46 -8.46
N ARG A 20 25.10 -11.90 -7.57
CA ARG A 20 25.43 -12.45 -6.26
C ARG A 20 25.90 -13.90 -6.39
N ALA A 21 26.59 -14.40 -5.35
CA ALA A 21 27.05 -15.79 -5.28
C ALA A 21 25.91 -16.82 -5.35
N ASP A 22 24.69 -16.44 -4.91
CA ASP A 22 23.47 -17.27 -5.01
C ASP A 22 22.87 -17.31 -6.43
N GLY A 23 23.51 -16.62 -7.40
CA GLY A 23 23.04 -16.50 -8.78
C GLY A 23 22.00 -15.41 -9.01
N ARG A 24 21.52 -14.74 -7.99
CA ARG A 24 20.55 -13.65 -8.07
C ARG A 24 21.23 -12.37 -8.53
N TYR A 25 20.59 -11.62 -9.42
CA TYR A 25 21.06 -10.32 -9.86
C TYR A 25 20.56 -9.22 -8.94
N ARG A 26 21.38 -8.19 -8.74
CA ARG A 26 21.09 -6.98 -7.97
C ARG A 26 21.42 -5.76 -8.83
N PHE A 27 20.56 -4.75 -8.79
CA PHE A 27 20.82 -3.41 -9.28
C PHE A 27 20.74 -2.42 -8.12
N ARG A 28 21.79 -1.62 -7.93
CA ARG A 28 21.83 -0.53 -6.93
C ARG A 28 21.53 0.77 -7.62
N TYR A 29 20.63 1.56 -7.04
CA TYR A 29 20.26 2.87 -7.53
C TYR A 29 20.18 3.86 -6.37
N VAL A 30 20.17 5.16 -6.73
CA VAL A 30 19.87 6.29 -5.81
C VAL A 30 18.59 6.92 -6.29
N ASP A 31 17.64 7.15 -5.38
CA ASP A 31 16.37 7.80 -5.71
C ASP A 31 16.52 9.32 -5.84
N ILE A 32 15.42 10.01 -6.22
CA ILE A 32 15.38 11.46 -6.41
C ILE A 32 15.66 12.24 -5.12
N HIS A 33 15.58 11.62 -3.94
CA HIS A 33 15.87 12.19 -2.64
C HIS A 33 17.26 11.81 -2.11
N GLY A 34 18.07 11.12 -2.90
CA GLY A 34 19.41 10.67 -2.51
C GLY A 34 19.44 9.39 -1.69
N ASN A 35 18.32 8.68 -1.52
CA ASN A 35 18.29 7.42 -0.80
C ASN A 35 18.75 6.27 -1.68
N GLU A 36 19.57 5.38 -1.13
CA GLU A 36 20.02 4.20 -1.83
C GLU A 36 18.96 3.07 -1.79
N GLY A 37 18.74 2.47 -2.96
CA GLY A 37 17.84 1.33 -3.10
C GLY A 37 18.48 0.19 -3.87
N ASN A 38 17.86 -0.99 -3.79
CA ASN A 38 18.31 -2.18 -4.53
C ASN A 38 17.11 -2.89 -5.15
N LEU A 39 17.24 -3.24 -6.43
CA LEU A 39 16.34 -4.18 -7.11
C LEU A 39 17.00 -5.56 -7.16
N TYR A 40 16.17 -6.59 -7.14
CA TYR A 40 16.64 -7.97 -7.22
C TYR A 40 15.82 -8.77 -8.23
N SER A 41 16.47 -9.62 -9.02
CA SER A 41 15.81 -10.61 -9.87
C SER A 41 16.66 -11.85 -10.05
N TRP A 42 16.01 -12.98 -10.31
CA TRP A 42 16.70 -14.22 -10.70
C TRP A 42 17.08 -14.24 -12.18
N ARG A 43 16.58 -13.28 -12.98
CA ARG A 43 16.84 -13.12 -14.41
C ARG A 43 17.48 -11.78 -14.67
N LEU A 44 18.52 -11.74 -15.49
CA LEU A 44 19.09 -10.48 -15.95
C LEU A 44 18.23 -9.87 -17.07
N ASP A 45 17.92 -10.67 -18.07
CA ASP A 45 17.14 -10.27 -19.24
C ASP A 45 15.80 -11.03 -19.32
N HIS A 46 14.86 -10.47 -20.06
CA HIS A 46 13.53 -11.04 -20.30
C HIS A 46 13.58 -12.50 -20.81
N ASN A 47 14.55 -12.84 -21.66
CA ASN A 47 14.70 -14.18 -22.26
C ASN A 47 15.39 -15.19 -21.34
N ASP A 48 15.87 -14.79 -20.17
CA ASP A 48 16.50 -15.71 -19.24
C ASP A 48 15.50 -16.72 -18.68
N PRO A 49 15.85 -18.01 -18.59
CA PRO A 49 15.00 -19.01 -17.98
C PRO A 49 14.82 -18.73 -16.50
N ILE A 50 13.63 -19.07 -16.00
CA ILE A 50 13.33 -18.99 -14.57
C ILE A 50 14.00 -20.17 -13.88
N PRO A 51 14.83 -19.95 -12.83
CA PRO A 51 15.44 -21.04 -12.10
C PRO A 51 14.38 -21.97 -11.47
N LYS A 52 14.68 -23.27 -11.47
CA LYS A 52 13.77 -24.29 -10.93
C LYS A 52 13.34 -23.96 -9.50
N GLY A 53 12.04 -24.00 -9.24
CA GLY A 53 11.45 -23.68 -7.91
C GLY A 53 11.29 -22.19 -7.60
N LYS A 54 11.55 -21.27 -8.55
CA LYS A 54 11.30 -19.84 -8.38
C LYS A 54 10.02 -19.40 -9.08
N LYS A 55 9.37 -18.38 -8.52
CA LYS A 55 8.17 -17.77 -9.13
C LYS A 55 8.57 -16.91 -10.34
N MET A 56 7.67 -16.80 -11.31
CA MET A 56 7.84 -15.90 -12.43
C MET A 56 7.86 -14.46 -11.90
N GLU A 57 8.92 -13.73 -12.27
CA GLU A 57 9.09 -12.32 -11.96
C GLU A 57 9.71 -11.60 -13.16
N LEU A 58 9.62 -10.27 -13.19
CA LEU A 58 10.31 -9.46 -14.17
C LEU A 58 11.83 -9.64 -14.05
N SER A 59 12.53 -9.61 -15.19
CA SER A 59 13.99 -9.58 -15.22
C SER A 59 14.54 -8.32 -14.53
N LEU A 60 15.83 -8.31 -14.21
CA LEU A 60 16.44 -7.16 -13.56
C LEU A 60 16.30 -5.90 -14.45
N ARG A 61 16.62 -6.01 -15.74
CA ARG A 61 16.57 -4.90 -16.70
C ARG A 61 15.16 -4.39 -16.98
N GLU A 62 14.15 -5.26 -16.93
CA GLU A 62 12.75 -4.82 -16.96
C GLU A 62 12.37 -4.01 -15.73
N LYS A 63 12.86 -4.42 -14.53
CA LYS A 63 12.67 -3.68 -13.30
C LYS A 63 13.41 -2.34 -13.29
N GLU A 64 14.62 -2.29 -13.85
CA GLU A 64 15.40 -1.07 -14.04
C GLU A 64 14.64 -0.06 -14.92
N LYS A 65 14.15 -0.52 -16.08
CA LYS A 65 13.36 0.33 -16.98
C LYS A 65 12.09 0.88 -16.31
N GLN A 66 11.40 0.07 -15.50
CA GLN A 66 10.26 0.54 -14.73
C GLN A 66 10.67 1.58 -13.68
N LEU A 67 11.78 1.34 -12.98
CA LEU A 67 12.34 2.26 -12.01
C LEU A 67 12.69 3.61 -12.64
N GLU A 68 13.38 3.60 -13.79
CA GLU A 68 13.73 4.81 -14.53
C GLU A 68 12.48 5.60 -14.93
N GLN A 69 11.43 4.92 -15.40
CA GLN A 69 10.15 5.55 -15.72
C GLN A 69 9.46 6.13 -14.48
N ASP A 70 9.52 5.43 -13.37
CA ASP A 70 8.95 5.90 -12.10
C ASP A 70 9.69 7.14 -11.60
N MET A 71 11.03 7.11 -11.62
CA MET A 71 11.87 8.24 -11.25
C MET A 71 11.68 9.44 -12.21
N PHE A 72 11.57 9.20 -13.51
CA PHE A 72 11.28 10.24 -14.50
C PHE A 72 9.91 10.90 -14.26
N ASN A 73 8.92 10.15 -13.77
CA ASN A 73 7.60 10.64 -13.40
C ASN A 73 7.55 11.23 -11.96
N GLY A 74 8.69 11.40 -11.32
CA GLY A 74 8.76 11.94 -9.96
C GLY A 74 8.35 10.98 -8.84
N LEU A 75 8.01 9.72 -9.15
CA LEU A 75 7.58 8.74 -8.15
C LEU A 75 8.74 8.25 -7.30
N VAL A 76 8.55 8.21 -5.99
CA VAL A 76 9.54 7.65 -5.07
C VAL A 76 9.52 6.11 -5.16
N PRO A 77 10.61 5.48 -5.61
CA PRO A 77 10.65 4.03 -5.74
C PRO A 77 10.36 3.33 -4.42
N GLY A 78 9.36 2.42 -4.44
CA GLY A 78 8.97 1.68 -3.25
C GLY A 78 8.12 2.46 -2.24
N GLY A 79 7.49 3.58 -2.64
CA GLY A 79 6.59 4.34 -1.78
C GLY A 79 7.24 4.85 -0.50
N GLY A 80 8.54 5.21 -0.57
CA GLY A 80 9.34 5.63 0.59
C GLY A 80 9.53 4.52 1.65
N GLY A 81 9.22 3.25 1.32
CA GLY A 81 9.31 2.13 2.26
C GLY A 81 8.17 2.03 3.26
N LEU A 82 7.22 2.97 3.26
CA LEU A 82 6.14 3.04 4.25
C LEU A 82 5.19 1.84 4.18
N THR A 83 4.77 1.38 5.35
CA THR A 83 3.65 0.45 5.53
C THR A 83 2.32 1.21 5.59
N VAL A 84 1.20 0.49 5.43
CA VAL A 84 -0.15 1.07 5.58
C VAL A 84 -0.35 1.68 6.97
N LEU A 85 0.17 1.02 8.01
CA LEU A 85 0.10 1.52 9.38
C LEU A 85 0.87 2.84 9.52
N GLU A 86 2.13 2.89 9.08
CA GLU A 86 2.97 4.08 9.16
C GLU A 86 2.39 5.25 8.35
N LEU A 87 1.81 4.97 7.18
CA LEU A 87 1.10 5.98 6.40
C LEU A 87 -0.06 6.59 7.18
N VAL A 88 -0.89 5.75 7.81
CA VAL A 88 -2.04 6.23 8.59
C VAL A 88 -1.58 6.99 9.84
N GLU A 89 -0.54 6.54 10.52
CA GLU A 89 0.05 7.25 11.66
C GLU A 89 0.60 8.62 11.24
N LYS A 90 1.32 8.69 10.09
CA LYS A 90 1.78 9.95 9.48
C LYS A 90 0.60 10.87 9.15
N TYR A 91 -0.44 10.35 8.48
CA TYR A 91 -1.64 11.13 8.16
C TYR A 91 -2.32 11.72 9.40
N VAL A 92 -2.48 10.91 10.45
CA VAL A 92 -3.13 11.34 11.70
C VAL A 92 -2.28 12.36 12.46
N SER A 93 -0.95 12.23 12.44
CA SER A 93 -0.03 13.20 13.11
C SER A 93 -0.10 14.60 12.51
N LEU A 94 -0.48 14.72 11.24
CA LEU A 94 -0.65 15.99 10.54
C LEU A 94 -2.02 16.66 10.81
N LYS A 95 -2.94 15.98 11.52
CA LYS A 95 -4.27 16.51 11.84
C LYS A 95 -4.22 17.34 13.13
N ILE A 96 -4.43 18.64 12.99
CA ILE A 96 -4.49 19.59 14.11
C ILE A 96 -5.95 20.03 14.32
N GLY A 97 -6.36 20.21 15.58
CA GLY A 97 -7.68 20.76 15.92
C GLY A 97 -8.86 19.81 15.72
N VAL A 98 -8.63 18.50 15.58
CA VAL A 98 -9.72 17.53 15.47
C VAL A 98 -10.43 17.30 16.79
N ARG A 99 -11.75 17.07 16.74
CA ARG A 99 -12.54 16.75 17.94
C ARG A 99 -12.07 15.43 18.57
N GLN A 100 -12.19 15.32 19.89
CA GLN A 100 -11.79 14.12 20.63
C GLN A 100 -12.47 12.83 20.12
N SER A 101 -13.75 12.92 19.73
CA SER A 101 -14.47 11.78 19.13
C SER A 101 -13.87 11.33 17.80
N THR A 102 -13.42 12.27 16.95
CA THR A 102 -12.74 11.96 15.69
C THR A 102 -11.39 11.31 15.95
N TYR A 103 -10.64 11.83 16.93
CA TYR A 103 -9.35 11.25 17.32
C TYR A 103 -9.50 9.82 17.87
N ALA A 104 -10.55 9.56 18.65
CA ALA A 104 -10.89 8.20 19.10
C ALA A 104 -11.15 7.24 17.93
N GLY A 105 -11.82 7.74 16.87
CA GLY A 105 -12.01 7.00 15.60
C GLY A 105 -10.68 6.66 14.93
N TYR A 106 -9.75 7.61 14.82
CA TYR A 106 -8.41 7.37 14.27
C TYR A 106 -7.65 6.32 15.07
N LYS A 107 -7.66 6.42 16.40
CA LYS A 107 -7.02 5.46 17.30
C LYS A 107 -7.58 4.05 17.11
N THR A 108 -8.88 3.92 16.91
CA THR A 108 -9.53 2.63 16.62
C THR A 108 -9.01 2.01 15.31
N VAL A 109 -8.87 2.81 14.25
CA VAL A 109 -8.34 2.34 12.96
C VAL A 109 -6.86 1.96 13.08
N ILE A 110 -6.04 2.76 13.76
CA ILE A 110 -4.63 2.45 14.01
C ILE A 110 -4.50 1.14 14.80
N ASN A 111 -5.29 0.95 15.86
CA ASN A 111 -5.27 -0.29 16.66
C ASN A 111 -5.71 -1.52 15.85
N LEU A 112 -6.64 -1.36 14.90
CA LEU A 112 -7.03 -2.41 13.97
C LEU A 112 -5.85 -2.78 13.06
N LEU A 113 -5.21 -1.79 12.45
CA LEU A 113 -4.08 -2.00 11.54
C LEU A 113 -2.86 -2.61 12.25
N LYS A 114 -2.61 -2.29 13.52
CA LYS A 114 -1.55 -2.93 14.33
C LYS A 114 -1.73 -4.44 14.49
N LYS A 115 -2.97 -4.89 14.53
CA LYS A 115 -3.33 -6.31 14.73
C LYS A 115 -3.49 -7.08 13.41
N ASP A 116 -3.75 -6.39 12.31
CA ASP A 116 -4.04 -6.99 11.01
C ASP A 116 -2.81 -6.96 10.10
N ASP A 117 -2.57 -8.04 9.37
CA ASP A 117 -1.45 -8.13 8.42
C ASP A 117 -1.56 -7.12 7.27
N PHE A 118 -2.74 -6.60 7.01
CA PHE A 118 -2.92 -5.51 6.05
C PHE A 118 -2.15 -4.25 6.46
N GLY A 119 -2.08 -3.95 7.76
CA GLY A 119 -1.31 -2.83 8.30
C GLY A 119 0.20 -2.92 8.05
N LYS A 120 0.73 -4.16 7.96
CA LYS A 120 2.15 -4.43 7.70
C LYS A 120 2.52 -4.38 6.21
N LYS A 121 1.52 -4.37 5.31
CA LYS A 121 1.78 -4.28 3.87
C LYS A 121 2.39 -2.94 3.51
N ARG A 122 3.35 -2.95 2.60
CA ARG A 122 3.90 -1.72 2.02
C ARG A 122 2.85 -1.06 1.11
N ILE A 123 2.76 0.27 1.17
CA ILE A 123 1.76 1.04 0.42
C ILE A 123 1.88 0.86 -1.10
N ASP A 124 3.11 0.73 -1.61
CA ASP A 124 3.41 0.49 -3.04
C ASP A 124 2.93 -0.89 -3.54
N LYS A 125 2.67 -1.82 -2.65
CA LYS A 125 2.19 -3.18 -2.95
C LYS A 125 0.68 -3.35 -2.75
N VAL A 126 -0.01 -2.34 -2.24
CA VAL A 126 -1.46 -2.40 -2.04
C VAL A 126 -2.17 -2.07 -3.35
N LYS A 127 -2.87 -3.04 -3.91
CA LYS A 127 -3.71 -2.87 -5.09
C LYS A 127 -5.16 -2.59 -4.69
N LEU A 128 -5.95 -2.03 -5.61
CA LEU A 128 -7.39 -1.82 -5.43
C LEU A 128 -8.12 -3.12 -5.06
N SER A 129 -7.73 -4.26 -5.67
CA SER A 129 -8.28 -5.58 -5.33
C SER A 129 -7.98 -5.98 -3.88
N ASP A 130 -6.77 -5.68 -3.38
CA ASP A 130 -6.39 -5.98 -1.99
C ASP A 130 -7.20 -5.14 -1.00
N ALA A 131 -7.40 -3.86 -1.29
CA ALA A 131 -8.20 -2.96 -0.48
C ALA A 131 -9.66 -3.44 -0.39
N LYS A 132 -10.27 -3.81 -1.54
CA LYS A 132 -11.63 -4.37 -1.57
C LYS A 132 -11.72 -5.69 -0.82
N ALA A 133 -10.81 -6.63 -1.08
CA ALA A 133 -10.79 -7.94 -0.42
C ALA A 133 -10.64 -7.81 1.10
N TRP A 134 -9.82 -6.87 1.57
CA TRP A 134 -9.66 -6.61 3.00
C TRP A 134 -10.92 -6.04 3.64
N LEU A 135 -11.61 -5.08 3.01
CA LEU A 135 -12.89 -4.57 3.54
C LEU A 135 -13.98 -5.66 3.57
N ILE A 136 -14.03 -6.53 2.56
CA ILE A 136 -14.94 -7.69 2.54
C ILE A 136 -14.61 -8.65 3.69
N LYS A 137 -13.32 -8.94 3.93
CA LYS A 137 -12.87 -9.74 5.08
C LYS A 137 -13.35 -9.14 6.40
N LEU A 138 -13.16 -7.83 6.60
CA LEU A 138 -13.61 -7.14 7.81
C LEU A 138 -15.12 -7.31 8.06
N GLN A 139 -15.95 -7.31 6.99
CA GLN A 139 -17.38 -7.52 7.13
C GLN A 139 -17.71 -8.99 7.39
N ARG A 140 -17.22 -9.90 6.53
CA ARG A 140 -17.66 -11.29 6.51
C ARG A 140 -17.01 -12.18 7.58
N VAL A 141 -15.75 -11.91 7.89
CA VAL A 141 -14.95 -12.72 8.82
C VAL A 141 -14.90 -12.06 10.19
N ASP A 142 -14.61 -10.76 10.24
CA ASP A 142 -14.41 -10.03 11.50
C ASP A 142 -15.73 -9.43 12.02
N GLY A 143 -16.87 -9.62 11.31
CA GLY A 143 -18.21 -9.21 11.75
C GLY A 143 -18.40 -7.70 11.89
N LYS A 144 -17.62 -6.88 11.18
CA LYS A 144 -17.76 -5.42 11.26
C LYS A 144 -18.93 -4.93 10.41
N GLY A 145 -19.84 -4.17 11.04
CA GLY A 145 -20.96 -3.55 10.35
C GLY A 145 -20.51 -2.45 9.37
N TYR A 146 -21.41 -2.11 8.44
CA TYR A 146 -21.20 -1.11 7.40
C TYR A 146 -20.66 0.23 7.93
N SER A 147 -21.24 0.76 9.02
CA SER A 147 -20.83 2.04 9.62
C SER A 147 -19.37 2.01 10.08
N SER A 148 -18.91 0.89 10.65
CA SER A 148 -17.52 0.71 11.08
C SER A 148 -16.58 0.70 9.88
N ILE A 149 -16.94 -0.01 8.82
CA ILE A 149 -16.13 -0.10 7.59
C ILE A 149 -16.11 1.26 6.88
N HIS A 150 -17.22 1.98 6.86
CA HIS A 150 -17.29 3.34 6.35
C HIS A 150 -16.31 4.27 7.08
N THR A 151 -16.24 4.18 8.43
CA THR A 151 -15.29 4.94 9.24
C THR A 151 -13.85 4.55 8.93
N ILE A 152 -13.55 3.25 8.84
CA ILE A 152 -12.21 2.74 8.52
C ILE A 152 -11.75 3.27 7.15
N ARG A 153 -12.59 3.14 6.12
CA ARG A 153 -12.30 3.68 4.80
C ARG A 153 -12.16 5.21 4.82
N GLY A 154 -12.98 5.90 5.64
CA GLY A 154 -12.91 7.35 5.84
C GLY A 154 -11.58 7.85 6.39
N VAL A 155 -10.78 6.98 7.01
CA VAL A 155 -9.40 7.27 7.43
C VAL A 155 -8.38 6.86 6.36
N LEU A 156 -8.55 5.68 5.78
CA LEU A 156 -7.60 5.15 4.80
C LEU A 156 -7.62 5.90 3.47
N ARG A 157 -8.81 6.23 2.94
CA ARG A 157 -8.93 6.93 1.66
C ARG A 157 -8.12 8.25 1.65
N PRO A 158 -8.31 9.18 2.59
CA PRO A 158 -7.51 10.42 2.60
C PRO A 158 -6.04 10.20 2.96
N ALA A 159 -5.69 9.19 3.75
CA ALA A 159 -4.29 8.86 4.00
C ALA A 159 -3.57 8.40 2.72
N PHE A 160 -4.22 7.54 1.92
CA PHE A 160 -3.70 7.12 0.62
C PHE A 160 -3.80 8.22 -0.44
N GLN A 161 -4.74 9.16 -0.30
CA GLN A 161 -4.80 10.35 -1.15
C GLN A 161 -3.57 11.24 -0.93
N MET A 162 -3.19 11.47 0.31
CA MET A 162 -1.95 12.16 0.65
C MET A 162 -0.72 11.45 0.07
N ALA A 163 -0.67 10.11 0.12
CA ALA A 163 0.43 9.36 -0.46
C ALA A 163 0.49 9.45 -1.99
N GLU A 164 -0.66 9.59 -2.68
CA GLU A 164 -0.74 9.85 -4.11
C GLU A 164 -0.28 11.28 -4.44
N GLU A 165 -0.68 12.27 -3.66
CA GLU A 165 -0.29 13.68 -3.79
C GLU A 165 1.20 13.91 -3.44
N ASP A 166 1.78 13.09 -2.55
CA ASP A 166 3.21 13.08 -2.20
C ASP A 166 4.05 12.21 -3.18
N ASP A 167 3.49 11.75 -4.31
CA ASP A 167 4.13 10.88 -5.31
C ASP A 167 4.73 9.56 -4.76
N LEU A 168 4.26 9.12 -3.58
CA LEU A 168 4.67 7.85 -2.98
C LEU A 168 4.00 6.64 -3.65
N ILE A 169 2.84 6.85 -4.26
CA ILE A 169 2.07 5.84 -5.01
C ILE A 169 1.41 6.47 -6.23
N ARG A 170 1.22 5.68 -7.29
CA ARG A 170 0.62 6.16 -8.54
C ARG A 170 -0.89 6.40 -8.47
N LYS A 171 -1.59 5.66 -7.62
CA LYS A 171 -3.06 5.70 -7.53
C LYS A 171 -3.54 5.22 -6.18
N ASN A 172 -4.53 5.93 -5.63
CA ASN A 172 -5.18 5.59 -4.38
C ASN A 172 -5.97 4.27 -4.50
N PRO A 173 -5.58 3.20 -3.77
CA PRO A 173 -6.29 1.92 -3.81
C PRO A 173 -7.66 1.96 -3.14
N PHE A 174 -7.99 3.01 -2.35
CA PHE A 174 -9.28 3.23 -1.72
C PHE A 174 -10.17 4.22 -2.47
N GLY A 175 -9.82 4.61 -3.69
CA GLY A 175 -10.56 5.56 -4.54
C GLY A 175 -11.88 5.03 -5.13
N PHE A 176 -12.44 3.94 -4.61
CA PHE A 176 -13.71 3.34 -5.06
C PHE A 176 -14.86 3.64 -4.09
N GLU A 177 -16.11 3.48 -4.55
CA GLU A 177 -17.29 3.56 -3.70
C GLU A 177 -17.58 2.20 -3.02
N LEU A 178 -18.16 2.24 -1.80
CA LEU A 178 -18.47 1.03 -1.02
C LEU A 178 -19.65 0.23 -1.58
N VAL A 179 -20.48 0.86 -2.40
CA VAL A 179 -21.61 0.21 -3.08
C VAL A 179 -21.08 -0.99 -3.89
N ASN A 180 -21.75 -2.11 -3.81
CA ASN A 180 -21.37 -3.39 -4.44
C ASN A 180 -20.03 -4.00 -3.97
N VAL A 181 -19.40 -3.46 -2.93
CA VAL A 181 -18.20 -4.05 -2.30
C VAL A 181 -18.57 -4.70 -0.98
N ILE A 182 -19.34 -4.00 -0.15
CA ILE A 182 -19.83 -4.49 1.14
C ILE A 182 -21.35 -4.29 1.24
N VAL A 183 -22.01 -5.13 2.04
CA VAL A 183 -23.45 -5.05 2.26
C VAL A 183 -23.73 -3.90 3.24
N ASN A 184 -24.72 -3.05 2.89
CA ASN A 184 -25.18 -2.02 3.81
C ASN A 184 -26.19 -2.61 4.79
N ASP A 185 -25.73 -2.96 5.97
CA ASP A 185 -26.50 -3.48 7.10
C ASP A 185 -26.90 -2.38 8.11
N SER A 186 -26.74 -1.11 7.75
CA SER A 186 -27.07 -0.01 8.63
C SER A 186 -28.58 0.12 8.83
N VAL A 187 -29.03 0.08 10.08
CA VAL A 187 -30.41 0.36 10.46
C VAL A 187 -30.63 1.86 10.49
N ARG A 188 -31.60 2.35 9.73
CA ARG A 188 -31.99 3.75 9.76
C ARG A 188 -32.68 4.02 11.12
N ARG A 189 -32.06 4.83 11.94
CA ARG A 189 -32.69 5.29 13.18
C ARG A 189 -33.67 6.39 12.87
N GLU A 190 -34.93 6.16 13.20
CA GLU A 190 -35.96 7.20 13.12
C GLU A 190 -35.92 8.06 14.40
N ALA A 191 -36.22 9.33 14.25
CA ALA A 191 -36.35 10.20 15.41
C ALA A 191 -37.57 9.77 16.24
N VAL A 192 -37.44 9.80 17.57
CA VAL A 192 -38.55 9.54 18.48
C VAL A 192 -39.65 10.55 18.23
N THR A 193 -40.87 10.07 17.96
CA THR A 193 -42.03 10.93 17.77
C THR A 193 -42.46 11.54 19.12
N ARG A 194 -43.09 12.72 19.10
CA ARG A 194 -43.61 13.36 20.32
C ARG A 194 -44.57 12.47 21.13
N LYS A 195 -45.24 11.52 20.46
CA LYS A 195 -46.11 10.55 21.14
C LYS A 195 -45.26 9.53 21.94
N GLN A 196 -44.24 8.98 21.34
CA GLN A 196 -43.31 8.05 22.00
C GLN A 196 -42.55 8.72 23.12
N GLU A 197 -42.13 9.99 22.94
CA GLU A 197 -41.51 10.78 24.00
C GLU A 197 -42.41 10.94 25.24
N ARG A 198 -43.71 11.27 25.02
CA ARG A 198 -44.69 11.37 26.14
C ARG A 198 -44.97 10.04 26.81
N GLU A 199 -44.95 8.93 26.10
CA GLU A 199 -45.10 7.60 26.66
C GLU A 199 -43.87 7.18 27.49
N PHE A 200 -42.68 7.62 27.09
CA PHE A 200 -41.41 7.32 27.80
C PHE A 200 -41.26 8.16 29.10
N LEU A 201 -41.83 9.34 29.15
CA LEU A 201 -41.79 10.27 30.31
C LEU A 201 -42.93 10.07 31.32
N ARG A 202 -43.82 9.09 31.13
CA ARG A 202 -44.86 8.68 32.10
C ARG A 202 -44.36 7.54 32.97
#